data_9721866a129767e70bf27bff98e34fa8
#
_entry.id   9721866a129767e70bf27bff98e34fa8
#
_cell.length_a   1.000
_cell.length_b   1.000
_cell.length_c   1.000
_cell.angle_alpha   90.00
_cell.angle_beta   90.00
_cell.angle_gamma   90.00
#
_symmetry.space_group_name_H-M   'P 1'
#
loop_
_entity.id
_entity.type
_entity.pdbx_description
1 polymer ?
#
loop_
_entity_poly.entity_id
_entity_poly.type
_entity_poly.pdbx_seq_one_letter_code
_entity_poly.pdbx_strand_id
1 'polypeptide(L)'
;ESLKDAIMRVIPYWECEIFPRLTVVDNILVVAHGNSLRGIVKYLKGISDTDIANLNIPTAMPYVFEFDESLNFVRDYYLGDPEKIKQMQNAVANQGIAKK
;
A
#
# COMPACT_ATOMS: atom_id res chain seq x y z
N GLU A 1 -17.16 1.77 0.94
CA GLU A 1 -16.47 0.93 1.94
C GLU A 1 -15.45 1.75 2.71
N SER A 2 -15.49 1.67 4.03
CA SER A 2 -14.53 2.38 4.87
C SER A 2 -13.15 1.71 4.79
N LEU A 3 -12.10 2.47 5.18
CA LEU A 3 -10.75 1.92 5.26
C LEU A 3 -10.70 0.74 6.24
N LYS A 4 -11.40 0.85 7.38
CA LYS A 4 -11.47 -0.22 8.37
C LYS A 4 -12.07 -1.50 7.78
N ASP A 5 -13.15 -1.39 7.02
CA ASP A 5 -13.79 -2.54 6.36
C ASP A 5 -12.86 -3.16 5.32
N ALA A 6 -12.17 -2.32 4.54
CA ALA A 6 -11.20 -2.79 3.56
C ALA A 6 -10.06 -3.56 4.23
N ILE A 7 -9.56 -3.07 5.37
CA ILE A 7 -8.49 -3.74 6.11
C ILE A 7 -8.97 -5.11 6.60
N MET A 8 -10.15 -5.19 7.19
CA MET A 8 -10.70 -6.45 7.70
C MET A 8 -10.86 -7.51 6.61
N ARG A 9 -11.10 -7.08 5.39
CA ARG A 9 -11.25 -7.98 4.24
C ARG A 9 -9.91 -8.34 3.62
N VAL A 10 -9.01 -7.38 3.47
CA VAL A 10 -7.79 -7.56 2.68
C VAL A 10 -6.68 -8.28 3.45
N ILE A 11 -6.58 -8.08 4.76
CA ILE A 11 -5.48 -8.68 5.53
C ILE A 11 -5.53 -10.22 5.56
N PRO A 12 -6.68 -10.87 5.78
CA PRO A 12 -6.74 -12.32 5.67
C PRO A 12 -6.34 -12.83 4.28
N TYR A 13 -6.72 -12.11 3.23
CA TYR A 13 -6.34 -12.48 1.87
C TYR A 13 -4.83 -12.33 1.66
N TRP A 14 -4.23 -11.26 2.16
CA TRP A 14 -2.80 -11.06 2.12
C TRP A 14 -2.06 -12.20 2.82
N GLU A 15 -2.46 -12.54 4.02
CA GLU A 15 -1.80 -13.56 4.83
C GLU A 15 -1.93 -14.98 4.24
N CYS A 16 -3.09 -15.28 3.67
CA CYS A 16 -3.39 -16.65 3.21
C CYS A 16 -3.05 -16.87 1.73
N GLU A 17 -3.21 -15.85 0.89
CA GLU A 17 -3.14 -16.02 -0.56
C GLU A 17 -1.95 -15.32 -1.21
N ILE A 18 -1.49 -14.19 -0.67
CA ILE A 18 -0.43 -13.40 -1.30
C ILE A 18 0.92 -13.68 -0.67
N PHE A 19 1.04 -13.43 0.61
CA PHE A 19 2.32 -13.49 1.32
C PHE A 19 2.99 -14.87 1.21
N PRO A 20 2.28 -16.00 1.38
CA PRO A 20 2.91 -17.32 1.26
C PRO A 20 3.51 -17.60 -0.12
N ARG A 21 3.00 -16.96 -1.16
CA ARG A 21 3.54 -17.15 -2.53
C ARG A 21 4.94 -16.56 -2.70
N LEU A 22 5.34 -15.63 -1.83
CA LEU A 22 6.70 -15.09 -1.85
C LEU A 22 7.76 -16.13 -1.51
N THR A 23 7.36 -17.27 -0.95
CA THR A 23 8.29 -18.37 -0.70
C THR A 23 8.65 -19.14 -1.97
N VAL A 24 7.84 -19.02 -3.02
CA VAL A 24 8.02 -19.81 -4.27
C VAL A 24 8.26 -18.93 -5.49
N VAL A 25 7.99 -17.62 -5.41
CA VAL A 25 8.24 -16.68 -6.51
C VAL A 25 9.04 -15.50 -5.99
N ASP A 26 9.85 -14.89 -6.88
CA ASP A 26 10.70 -13.76 -6.50
C ASP A 26 9.92 -12.45 -6.39
N ASN A 27 8.89 -12.28 -7.21
CA ASN A 27 8.12 -11.03 -7.26
C ASN A 27 6.63 -11.31 -7.43
N ILE A 28 5.81 -10.49 -6.76
CA ILE A 28 4.35 -10.53 -6.90
C ILE A 28 3.87 -9.12 -7.19
N LEU A 29 3.02 -8.95 -8.21
CA LEU A 29 2.36 -7.69 -8.49
C LEU A 29 0.94 -7.72 -7.91
N VAL A 30 0.64 -6.73 -7.06
CA VAL A 30 -0.70 -6.58 -6.47
C VAL A 30 -1.33 -5.31 -7.04
N VAL A 31 -2.48 -5.46 -7.66
CA VAL A 31 -3.24 -4.33 -8.23
C VAL A 31 -4.59 -4.26 -7.52
N ALA A 32 -4.88 -3.11 -6.90
CA ALA A 32 -6.09 -2.96 -6.10
C ALA A 32 -6.46 -1.48 -5.95
N HIS A 33 -7.63 -1.23 -5.37
CA HIS A 33 -8.05 0.13 -5.04
C HIS A 33 -7.25 0.71 -3.89
N GLY A 34 -7.24 2.04 -3.78
CA GLY A 34 -6.44 2.76 -2.80
C GLY A 34 -6.67 2.31 -1.36
N ASN A 35 -7.92 2.09 -0.95
CA ASN A 35 -8.21 1.65 0.42
C ASN A 35 -7.68 0.24 0.72
N SER A 36 -7.76 -0.67 -0.26
CA SER A 36 -7.18 -2.01 -0.09
C SER A 36 -5.66 -1.94 0.03
N LEU A 37 -5.01 -1.13 -0.81
CA LEU A 37 -3.57 -0.93 -0.76
C LEU A 37 -3.13 -0.26 0.54
N ARG A 38 -3.87 0.75 1.00
CA ARG A 38 -3.60 1.39 2.30
C ARG A 38 -3.68 0.39 3.44
N GLY A 39 -4.64 -0.52 3.39
CA GLY A 39 -4.77 -1.57 4.40
C GLY A 39 -3.56 -2.47 4.47
N ILE A 40 -3.04 -2.87 3.32
CA ILE A 40 -1.84 -3.69 3.25
C ILE A 40 -0.62 -2.92 3.78
N VAL A 41 -0.46 -1.66 3.36
CA VAL A 41 0.65 -0.81 3.79
C VAL A 41 0.60 -0.59 5.32
N LYS A 42 -0.58 -0.31 5.85
CA LYS A 42 -0.78 -0.16 7.31
C LYS A 42 -0.33 -1.40 8.06
N TYR A 43 -0.73 -2.56 7.58
CA TYR A 43 -0.39 -3.84 8.20
C TYR A 43 1.12 -4.09 8.15
N LEU A 44 1.73 -3.91 6.97
CA LEU A 44 3.16 -4.22 6.78
C LEU A 44 4.08 -3.26 7.52
N LYS A 45 3.72 -1.99 7.63
CA LYS A 45 4.56 -0.97 8.26
C LYS A 45 4.18 -0.67 9.70
N GLY A 46 3.08 -1.23 10.20
CA GLY A 46 2.62 -0.94 11.54
C GLY A 46 2.17 0.49 11.75
N ILE A 47 1.56 1.09 10.73
CA ILE A 47 1.12 2.49 10.77
C ILE A 47 -0.14 2.62 11.64
N SER A 48 -0.20 3.69 12.46
CA SER A 48 -1.36 3.97 13.30
C SER A 48 -2.59 4.36 12.46
N ASP A 49 -3.77 4.29 13.09
CA ASP A 49 -5.02 4.71 12.45
C ASP A 49 -4.97 6.19 12.05
N THR A 50 -4.34 7.03 12.86
CA THR A 50 -4.19 8.46 12.58
C THR A 50 -3.27 8.69 11.39
N ASP A 51 -2.12 8.03 11.39
CA ASP A 51 -1.11 8.24 10.33
C ASP A 51 -1.57 7.68 8.98
N ILE A 52 -2.31 6.56 8.97
CA ILE A 52 -2.79 5.98 7.71
C ILE A 52 -3.77 6.91 6.99
N ALA A 53 -4.52 7.73 7.73
CA ALA A 53 -5.44 8.69 7.14
C ALA A 53 -4.73 9.74 6.29
N ASN A 54 -3.45 10.00 6.58
CA ASN A 54 -2.63 10.97 5.86
C ASN A 54 -1.78 10.36 4.75
N LEU A 55 -1.81 9.05 4.60
CA LEU A 55 -1.05 8.38 3.54
C LEU A 55 -1.77 8.49 2.21
N ASN A 56 -1.11 9.07 1.22
CA ASN A 56 -1.63 9.23 -0.13
C ASN A 56 -0.79 8.40 -1.10
N ILE A 57 -1.39 7.31 -1.62
CA ILE A 57 -0.73 6.44 -2.59
C ILE A 57 -1.04 6.95 -4.00
N PRO A 58 -0.01 7.33 -4.79
CA PRO A 58 -0.23 7.83 -6.15
C PRO A 58 -0.90 6.78 -7.04
N THR A 59 -1.80 7.23 -7.90
CA THR A 59 -2.44 6.37 -8.89
C THR A 59 -1.43 6.03 -9.98
N ALA A 60 -1.43 4.78 -10.43
CA ALA A 60 -0.59 4.29 -11.53
C ALA A 60 0.92 4.45 -11.29
N MET A 61 1.35 4.57 -10.04
CA MET A 61 2.76 4.59 -9.67
C MET A 61 3.08 3.32 -8.91
N PRO A 62 4.02 2.47 -9.38
CA PRO A 62 4.36 1.26 -8.65
C PRO A 62 4.96 1.57 -7.28
N TYR A 63 4.44 0.91 -6.26
CA TYR A 63 4.94 1.00 -4.89
C TYR A 63 5.55 -0.36 -4.54
N VAL A 64 6.84 -0.38 -4.24
CA VAL A 64 7.61 -1.62 -4.04
C VAL A 64 7.82 -1.86 -2.56
N PHE A 65 7.57 -3.09 -2.12
CA PHE A 65 7.95 -3.60 -0.81
C PHE A 65 8.96 -4.71 -1.00
N GLU A 66 10.09 -4.62 -0.30
CA GLU A 66 11.13 -5.64 -0.35
C GLU A 66 11.18 -6.43 0.96
N PHE A 67 11.33 -7.74 0.84
CA PHE A 67 11.44 -8.66 1.96
C PHE A 67 12.75 -9.44 1.85
N ASP A 68 13.33 -9.82 2.99
CA ASP A 68 14.53 -10.64 3.02
C ASP A 68 14.19 -12.13 2.83
N GLU A 69 15.20 -13.00 2.88
CA GLU A 69 15.01 -14.44 2.71
C GLU A 69 14.09 -15.06 3.77
N SER A 70 14.02 -14.46 4.95
CA SER A 70 13.12 -14.88 6.02
C SER A 70 11.76 -14.21 5.95
N LEU A 71 11.48 -13.47 4.87
CA LEU A 71 10.24 -12.74 4.62
C LEU A 71 9.98 -11.62 5.63
N ASN A 72 11.05 -11.04 6.18
CA ASN A 72 10.96 -9.83 6.98
C ASN A 72 10.98 -8.61 6.07
N PHE A 73 10.14 -7.60 6.40
CA PHE A 73 10.11 -6.35 5.67
C PHE A 73 11.45 -5.63 5.78
N VAL A 74 12.02 -5.24 4.63
CA VAL A 74 13.32 -4.55 4.56
C VAL A 74 13.15 -3.08 4.26
N ARG A 75 12.49 -2.75 3.14
CA ARG A 75 12.28 -1.36 2.73
C ARG A 75 11.13 -1.24 1.75
N ASP A 76 10.65 -0.01 1.56
CA ASP A 76 9.64 0.31 0.59
C ASP A 76 10.03 1.59 -0.18
N TYR A 77 9.57 1.69 -1.42
CA TYR A 77 9.83 2.87 -2.25
C TYR A 77 8.89 2.89 -3.46
N TYR A 78 8.73 4.08 -4.04
CA TYR A 78 8.02 4.22 -5.31
C TYR A 78 9.01 4.17 -6.48
N LEU A 79 8.58 3.55 -7.59
CA LEU A 79 9.36 3.53 -8.83
C LEU A 79 8.97 4.74 -9.68
N GLY A 80 9.78 5.80 -9.64
CA GLY A 80 9.53 6.98 -10.44
C GLY A 80 10.34 8.18 -9.98
N ASP A 81 10.14 9.31 -10.68
CA ASP A 81 10.76 10.58 -10.33
C ASP A 81 10.18 11.10 -9.01
N PRO A 82 11.01 11.45 -8.00
CA PRO A 82 10.51 11.93 -6.72
C PRO A 82 9.58 13.14 -6.82
N GLU A 83 9.85 14.08 -7.72
CA GLU A 83 8.98 15.25 -7.93
C GLU A 83 7.62 14.85 -8.47
N LYS A 84 7.60 13.93 -9.43
CA LYS A 84 6.38 13.43 -10.02
C LYS A 84 5.54 12.67 -9.00
N ILE A 85 6.18 11.86 -8.17
CA ILE A 85 5.53 11.15 -7.07
C ILE A 85 4.85 12.13 -6.13
N LYS A 86 5.57 13.19 -5.72
CA LYS A 86 5.03 14.21 -4.84
C LYS A 86 3.83 14.93 -5.45
N GLN A 87 3.89 15.28 -6.73
CA GLN A 87 2.77 15.90 -7.43
C GLN A 87 1.55 14.99 -7.46
N MET A 88 1.75 13.70 -7.72
CA MET A 88 0.66 12.72 -7.75
C MET A 88 0.04 12.50 -6.37
N GLN A 89 0.86 12.47 -5.32
CA GLN A 89 0.37 12.38 -3.95
C GLN A 89 -0.48 13.59 -3.57
N ASN A 90 -0.05 14.79 -3.96
CA ASN A 90 -0.79 16.01 -3.72
C ASN A 90 -2.11 16.02 -4.49
N ALA A 91 -2.14 15.50 -5.70
CA ALA A 91 -3.37 15.40 -6.48
C ALA A 91 -4.39 14.47 -5.80
N VAL A 92 -3.95 13.36 -5.24
CA VAL A 92 -4.82 12.44 -4.49
C VAL A 92 -5.37 13.12 -3.24
N ALA A 93 -4.52 13.83 -2.50
CA ALA A 93 -4.93 14.56 -1.31
C ALA A 93 -5.95 15.66 -1.64
N ASN A 94 -5.73 16.39 -2.75
CA ASN A 94 -6.66 17.45 -3.19
C ASN A 94 -7.99 16.89 -3.63
N GLN A 95 -8.02 15.72 -4.27
CA GLN A 95 -9.27 15.05 -4.62
C GLN A 95 -10.10 14.73 -3.37
N GLY A 96 -9.43 14.25 -2.32
CA GLY A 96 -10.07 13.97 -1.05
C GLY A 96 -10.68 15.22 -0.41
N ILE A 97 -9.99 16.36 -0.50
CA ILE A 97 -10.45 17.63 0.02
C ILE A 97 -11.64 18.16 -0.80
N ALA A 98 -11.57 18.04 -2.12
CA ALA A 98 -12.61 18.56 -3.02
C ALA A 98 -13.94 17.82 -2.86
N LYS A 99 -13.94 16.61 -2.35
CA LYS A 99 -15.14 15.79 -2.15
C LYS A 99 -15.88 16.07 -0.85
N LYS A 100 -15.37 16.93 -0.03
CA LYS A 100 -16.01 17.28 1.26
C LYS A 100 -17.16 18.30 1.09
#